data_7840d5723ea68085a81123f618978e54
#
_entry.id   7840d5723ea68085a81123f618978e54
#
_cell.length_a   1.000
_cell.length_b   1.000
_cell.length_c   1.000
_cell.angle_alpha   90.00
_cell.angle_beta   90.00
_cell.angle_gamma   90.00
#
_symmetry.space_group_name_H-M   'P 1'
#
loop_
_entity.id
_entity.type
_entity.pdbx_description
1 polymer ?
#
loop_
_entity_poly.entity_id
_entity_poly.type
_entity_poly.pdbx_seq_one_letter_code
_entity_poly.pdbx_strand_id
1 'polypeptide(L)'
;MEDDAEKAKSLLSERSRVSAVLTSFRVLEKEHKDLAELAEMISDSDDRDFLATINAELQSLKLRISQKKTECMFSHEADANSCFLTIRSGAGGTESSDWVCMLLRMYTKWAESFHKFTVETVDSVDGEETGLKAVTVKICGIGAYGWARTESGIHRLVRISPFDHAAKRHTSFASVEVSPVVDHEIDIKILEKDLRIDTYRASGAGGQHVNKTESAVRKFSCYPHF
;
A
#
# COMPACT_ATOMS: atom_id res chain seq x y z
N MET A 1 2.06 -23.79 -26.52
CA MET A 1 0.82 -23.03 -26.85
C MET A 1 0.27 -22.23 -25.66
N GLU A 2 0.20 -22.78 -24.43
CA GLU A 2 -0.18 -21.99 -23.25
C GLU A 2 0.88 -20.94 -22.88
N ASP A 3 2.15 -21.29 -22.89
CA ASP A 3 3.27 -20.36 -22.63
C ASP A 3 3.32 -19.15 -23.60
N ASP A 4 2.92 -19.34 -24.84
CA ASP A 4 2.89 -18.25 -25.83
C ASP A 4 1.71 -17.30 -25.60
N ALA A 5 0.58 -17.82 -25.10
CA ALA A 5 -0.58 -17.02 -24.76
C ALA A 5 -0.33 -16.16 -23.50
N GLU A 6 0.34 -16.71 -22.50
CA GLU A 6 0.73 -15.95 -21.30
C GLU A 6 1.77 -14.86 -21.60
N LYS A 7 2.78 -15.18 -22.38
CA LYS A 7 3.75 -14.18 -22.85
C LYS A 7 3.11 -13.07 -23.68
N ALA A 8 2.17 -13.41 -24.56
CA ALA A 8 1.44 -12.44 -25.34
C ALA A 8 0.58 -11.52 -24.43
N LYS A 9 -0.08 -12.08 -23.43
CA LYS A 9 -0.87 -11.33 -22.45
C LYS A 9 0.00 -10.38 -21.63
N SER A 10 1.15 -10.81 -21.15
CA SER A 10 2.08 -9.97 -20.39
C SER A 10 2.63 -8.82 -21.23
N LEU A 11 3.03 -9.08 -22.48
CA LEU A 11 3.50 -8.04 -23.43
C LEU A 11 2.41 -7.02 -23.77
N LEU A 12 1.16 -7.47 -23.94
CA LEU A 12 0.02 -6.56 -24.18
C LEU A 12 -0.25 -5.68 -22.96
N SER A 13 -0.17 -6.23 -21.76
CA SER A 13 -0.32 -5.50 -20.51
C SER A 13 0.78 -4.44 -20.35
N GLU A 14 2.04 -4.82 -20.59
CA GLU A 14 3.17 -3.89 -20.54
C GLU A 14 3.06 -2.78 -21.58
N ARG A 15 2.72 -3.13 -22.82
CA ARG A 15 2.46 -2.14 -23.89
C ARG A 15 1.35 -1.17 -23.50
N SER A 16 0.25 -1.66 -22.92
CA SER A 16 -0.87 -0.83 -22.48
C SER A 16 -0.42 0.14 -21.38
N ARG A 17 0.36 -0.33 -20.41
CA ARG A 17 0.93 0.47 -19.34
C ARG A 17 1.83 1.59 -19.86
N VAL A 18 2.79 1.25 -20.72
CA VAL A 18 3.72 2.23 -21.32
C VAL A 18 2.96 3.24 -22.18
N SER A 19 2.01 2.79 -22.98
CA SER A 19 1.18 3.66 -23.80
C SER A 19 0.37 4.65 -22.97
N ALA A 20 -0.22 4.21 -21.85
CA ALA A 20 -0.97 5.07 -20.94
C ALA A 20 -0.08 6.16 -20.32
N VAL A 21 1.15 5.80 -19.90
CA VAL A 21 2.12 6.76 -19.35
C VAL A 21 2.51 7.80 -20.41
N LEU A 22 2.86 7.37 -21.62
CA LEU A 22 3.21 8.28 -22.72
C LEU A 22 2.06 9.22 -23.09
N THR A 23 0.86 8.68 -23.15
CA THR A 23 -0.34 9.49 -23.49
C THR A 23 -0.58 10.54 -22.41
N SER A 24 -0.51 10.16 -21.12
CA SER A 24 -0.69 11.09 -20.02
C SER A 24 0.37 12.21 -20.01
N PHE A 25 1.62 11.88 -20.32
CA PHE A 25 2.70 12.86 -20.43
C PHE A 25 2.45 13.86 -21.59
N ARG A 26 2.10 13.34 -22.77
CA ARG A 26 1.80 14.18 -23.94
C ARG A 26 0.63 15.13 -23.71
N VAL A 27 -0.39 14.70 -23.00
CA VAL A 27 -1.52 15.56 -22.62
C VAL A 27 -1.05 16.70 -21.73
N LEU A 28 -0.27 16.42 -20.69
CA LEU A 28 0.26 17.45 -19.79
C LEU A 28 1.20 18.42 -20.53
N GLU A 29 2.04 17.91 -21.41
CA GLU A 29 2.95 18.73 -22.23
C GLU A 29 2.18 19.67 -23.15
N LYS A 30 1.12 19.16 -23.79
CA LYS A 30 0.25 19.96 -24.66
C LYS A 30 -0.47 21.06 -23.87
N GLU A 31 -1.12 20.70 -22.76
CA GLU A 31 -1.81 21.66 -21.89
C GLU A 31 -0.87 22.76 -21.38
N HIS A 32 0.36 22.39 -21.01
CA HIS A 32 1.36 23.37 -20.60
C HIS A 32 1.72 24.34 -21.74
N LYS A 33 1.90 23.85 -22.97
CA LYS A 33 2.18 24.71 -24.13
C LYS A 33 1.01 25.62 -24.44
N ASP A 34 -0.22 25.06 -24.48
CA ASP A 34 -1.44 25.82 -24.75
C ASP A 34 -1.63 26.96 -23.73
N LEU A 35 -1.40 26.69 -22.43
CA LEU A 35 -1.48 27.69 -21.36
C LEU A 35 -0.35 28.73 -21.44
N ALA A 36 0.86 28.34 -21.84
CA ALA A 36 1.97 29.26 -22.04
C ALA A 36 1.71 30.24 -23.19
N GLU A 37 1.21 29.73 -24.32
CA GLU A 37 0.81 30.57 -25.47
C GLU A 37 -0.31 31.55 -25.09
N LEU A 38 -1.34 31.06 -24.35
CA LEU A 38 -2.40 31.93 -23.85
C LEU A 38 -1.86 33.03 -22.90
N ALA A 39 -0.93 32.69 -22.01
CA ALA A 39 -0.34 33.66 -21.09
C ALA A 39 0.48 34.74 -21.82
N GLU A 40 1.20 34.39 -22.91
CA GLU A 40 1.93 35.35 -23.75
C GLU A 40 1.00 36.30 -24.49
N MET A 41 -0.12 35.77 -25.02
CA MET A 41 -1.11 36.58 -25.76
C MET A 41 -1.81 37.61 -24.88
N ILE A 42 -1.83 37.41 -23.56
CA ILE A 42 -2.58 38.25 -22.61
C ILE A 42 -1.69 39.25 -21.88
N SER A 43 -0.37 39.15 -22.01
CA SER A 43 0.54 40.09 -21.38
C SER A 43 0.19 41.57 -21.65
N ASP A 44 -0.58 41.83 -22.69
CA ASP A 44 -1.00 43.16 -23.11
C ASP A 44 -2.49 43.50 -22.80
N SER A 45 -3.24 42.60 -22.15
CA SER A 45 -4.66 42.83 -21.83
C SER A 45 -4.93 42.99 -20.34
N ASP A 46 -5.74 43.98 -19.97
CA ASP A 46 -6.13 44.28 -18.58
C ASP A 46 -7.36 43.45 -18.12
N ASP A 47 -7.68 42.33 -18.78
CA ASP A 47 -8.82 41.49 -18.45
C ASP A 47 -8.56 40.60 -17.22
N ARG A 48 -8.99 41.11 -16.05
CA ARG A 48 -8.80 40.45 -14.75
C ARG A 48 -9.50 39.10 -14.62
N ASP A 49 -10.67 38.95 -15.25
CA ASP A 49 -11.46 37.71 -15.15
C ASP A 49 -10.82 36.58 -15.94
N PHE A 50 -10.24 36.93 -17.08
CA PHE A 50 -9.52 35.98 -17.90
C PHE A 50 -8.19 35.55 -17.24
N LEU A 51 -7.45 36.48 -16.63
CA LEU A 51 -6.26 36.18 -15.84
C LEU A 51 -6.56 35.27 -14.64
N ALA A 52 -7.72 35.44 -13.98
CA ALA A 52 -8.16 34.58 -12.89
C ALA A 52 -8.41 33.14 -13.38
N THR A 53 -9.01 32.99 -14.57
CA THR A 53 -9.26 31.70 -15.19
C THR A 53 -7.98 30.96 -15.52
N ILE A 54 -7.02 31.61 -16.17
CA ILE A 54 -5.70 31.03 -16.49
C ILE A 54 -4.96 30.62 -15.20
N ASN A 55 -5.00 31.46 -14.17
CA ASN A 55 -4.37 31.11 -12.90
C ASN A 55 -5.00 29.85 -12.27
N ALA A 56 -6.32 29.70 -12.35
CA ALA A 56 -7.00 28.50 -11.87
C ALA A 56 -6.56 27.24 -12.65
N GLU A 57 -6.47 27.34 -13.97
CA GLU A 57 -6.00 26.25 -14.83
C GLU A 57 -4.54 25.90 -14.58
N LEU A 58 -3.66 26.88 -14.40
CA LEU A 58 -2.26 26.67 -14.03
C LEU A 58 -2.11 25.98 -12.66
N GLN A 59 -2.92 26.34 -11.69
CA GLN A 59 -2.92 25.65 -10.38
C GLN A 59 -3.39 24.20 -10.53
N SER A 60 -4.43 23.94 -11.32
CA SER A 60 -4.89 22.59 -11.61
C SER A 60 -3.82 21.76 -12.31
N LEU A 61 -3.17 22.31 -13.35
CA LEU A 61 -2.09 21.65 -14.06
C LEU A 61 -0.89 21.35 -13.13
N LYS A 62 -0.52 22.30 -12.27
CA LYS A 62 0.55 22.11 -11.26
C LYS A 62 0.27 20.96 -10.32
N LEU A 63 -0.97 20.81 -9.84
CA LEU A 63 -1.38 19.68 -8.98
C LEU A 63 -1.26 18.36 -9.73
N ARG A 64 -1.73 18.29 -10.97
CA ARG A 64 -1.66 17.08 -11.81
C ARG A 64 -0.23 16.69 -12.12
N ILE A 65 0.65 17.65 -12.41
CA ILE A 65 2.09 17.40 -12.62
C ILE A 65 2.72 16.89 -11.32
N SER A 66 2.37 17.46 -10.16
CA SER A 66 2.89 16.99 -8.87
C SER A 66 2.49 15.56 -8.57
N GLN A 67 1.24 15.19 -8.86
CA GLN A 67 0.78 13.80 -8.72
C GLN A 67 1.55 12.86 -9.65
N LYS A 68 1.70 13.22 -10.92
CA LYS A 68 2.47 12.43 -11.89
C LYS A 68 3.93 12.29 -11.50
N LYS A 69 4.54 13.34 -10.97
CA LYS A 69 5.90 13.27 -10.43
C LYS A 69 6.02 12.23 -9.30
N THR A 70 5.03 12.15 -8.40
CA THR A 70 5.01 11.15 -7.33
C THR A 70 4.84 9.74 -7.91
N GLU A 71 3.95 9.54 -8.89
CA GLU A 71 3.80 8.25 -9.57
C GLU A 71 5.10 7.78 -10.25
N CYS A 72 5.87 8.70 -10.84
CA CYS A 72 7.17 8.38 -11.46
C CYS A 72 8.25 7.96 -10.43
N MET A 73 8.05 8.21 -9.13
CA MET A 73 8.96 7.76 -8.08
C MET A 73 8.74 6.29 -7.71
N PHE A 74 7.66 5.66 -8.18
CA PHE A 74 7.39 4.24 -7.98
C PHE A 74 8.30 3.43 -8.90
N SER A 75 9.35 2.86 -8.33
CA SER A 75 10.42 2.17 -9.07
C SER A 75 10.42 0.65 -8.90
N HIS A 76 9.66 0.12 -7.94
CA HIS A 76 9.55 -1.32 -7.71
C HIS A 76 8.54 -1.96 -8.65
N GLU A 77 8.84 -3.15 -9.12
CA GLU A 77 7.96 -3.93 -10.00
C GLU A 77 6.57 -4.13 -9.36
N ALA A 78 6.54 -4.38 -8.06
CA ALA A 78 5.30 -4.54 -7.30
C ALA A 78 4.48 -3.24 -7.15
N ASP A 79 5.08 -2.05 -7.33
CA ASP A 79 4.39 -0.78 -7.12
C ASP A 79 3.17 -0.59 -8.03
N ALA A 80 3.16 -1.25 -9.20
CA ALA A 80 2.04 -1.19 -10.14
C ALA A 80 0.83 -2.05 -9.72
N ASN A 81 1.01 -2.94 -8.75
CA ASN A 81 0.00 -3.92 -8.37
C ASN A 81 -1.09 -3.34 -7.47
N SER A 82 -2.19 -4.08 -7.38
CA SER A 82 -3.16 -3.96 -6.30
C SER A 82 -2.53 -4.35 -4.96
N CYS A 83 -3.13 -3.99 -3.84
CA CYS A 83 -2.58 -4.33 -2.52
C CYS A 83 -3.64 -4.88 -1.57
N PHE A 84 -3.15 -5.65 -0.61
CA PHE A 84 -3.85 -5.93 0.64
C PHE A 84 -3.38 -4.94 1.69
N LEU A 85 -4.32 -4.34 2.40
CA LEU A 85 -4.07 -3.46 3.53
C LEU A 85 -4.71 -4.08 4.76
N THR A 86 -3.88 -4.48 5.72
CA THR A 86 -4.30 -5.09 6.97
C THR A 86 -4.07 -4.11 8.12
N ILE A 87 -5.12 -3.82 8.87
CA ILE A 87 -5.07 -2.95 10.04
C ILE A 87 -5.38 -3.78 11.27
N ARG A 88 -4.55 -3.72 12.29
CA ARG A 88 -4.73 -4.44 13.56
C ARG A 88 -4.66 -3.49 14.74
N SER A 89 -5.55 -3.68 15.70
CA SER A 89 -5.51 -2.94 16.97
C SER A 89 -4.24 -3.29 17.75
N GLY A 90 -3.61 -2.27 18.32
CA GLY A 90 -2.47 -2.41 19.22
C GLY A 90 -2.85 -2.11 20.67
N ALA A 91 -1.92 -1.52 21.44
CA ALA A 91 -2.19 -1.12 22.80
C ALA A 91 -3.24 0.01 22.86
N GLY A 92 -4.23 -0.13 23.76
CA GLY A 92 -5.30 0.89 23.97
C GLY A 92 -6.69 0.31 24.19
N GLY A 93 -6.86 -1.02 24.21
CA GLY A 93 -8.15 -1.68 24.47
C GLY A 93 -9.22 -1.25 23.45
N THR A 94 -10.45 -0.97 23.93
CA THR A 94 -11.60 -0.52 23.12
C THR A 94 -11.29 0.69 22.23
N GLU A 95 -10.51 1.64 22.73
CA GLU A 95 -10.07 2.82 21.97
C GLU A 95 -9.22 2.46 20.75
N SER A 96 -8.34 1.45 20.85
CA SER A 96 -7.54 0.99 19.72
C SER A 96 -8.37 0.27 18.66
N SER A 97 -9.44 -0.44 19.06
CA SER A 97 -10.38 -1.08 18.14
C SER A 97 -11.23 -0.05 17.36
N ASP A 98 -11.62 1.04 18.02
CA ASP A 98 -12.28 2.17 17.34
C ASP A 98 -11.31 2.88 16.37
N TRP A 99 -10.02 3.02 16.76
CA TRP A 99 -9.00 3.59 15.89
C TRP A 99 -8.83 2.80 14.58
N VAL A 100 -8.92 1.47 14.61
CA VAL A 100 -8.93 0.62 13.41
C VAL A 100 -10.08 1.00 12.47
N CYS A 101 -11.28 1.20 13.01
CA CYS A 101 -12.44 1.63 12.21
C CYS A 101 -12.24 3.01 11.57
N MET A 102 -11.62 3.93 12.31
CA MET A 102 -11.33 5.26 11.79
C MET A 102 -10.29 5.20 10.65
N LEU A 103 -9.22 4.41 10.81
CA LEU A 103 -8.22 4.19 9.78
C LEU A 103 -8.83 3.50 8.55
N LEU A 104 -9.63 2.45 8.73
CA LEU A 104 -10.34 1.79 7.65
C LEU A 104 -11.17 2.78 6.82
N ARG A 105 -11.97 3.60 7.50
CA ARG A 105 -12.78 4.62 6.84
C ARG A 105 -11.92 5.65 6.09
N MET A 106 -10.81 6.06 6.68
CA MET A 106 -9.87 7.01 6.07
C MET A 106 -9.30 6.43 4.77
N TYR A 107 -8.75 5.21 4.83
CA TYR A 107 -8.15 4.57 3.65
C TYR A 107 -9.17 4.23 2.57
N THR A 108 -10.37 3.77 2.94
CA THR A 108 -11.45 3.52 1.99
C THR A 108 -11.83 4.80 1.24
N LYS A 109 -12.08 5.89 1.97
CA LYS A 109 -12.39 7.18 1.35
C LYS A 109 -11.25 7.72 0.48
N TRP A 110 -10.01 7.56 0.94
CA TRP A 110 -8.85 7.95 0.16
C TRP A 110 -8.77 7.15 -1.16
N ALA A 111 -8.89 5.84 -1.09
CA ALA A 111 -8.82 4.97 -2.26
C ALA A 111 -9.92 5.28 -3.28
N GLU A 112 -11.17 5.39 -2.84
CA GLU A 112 -12.33 5.61 -3.72
C GLU A 112 -12.42 7.03 -4.25
N SER A 113 -12.20 8.04 -3.40
CA SER A 113 -12.43 9.44 -3.77
C SER A 113 -11.29 10.03 -4.58
N PHE A 114 -10.04 9.78 -4.18
CA PHE A 114 -8.87 10.39 -4.81
C PHE A 114 -8.31 9.59 -5.98
N HIS A 115 -8.25 8.27 -5.84
CA HIS A 115 -7.61 7.40 -6.84
C HIS A 115 -8.59 6.60 -7.68
N LYS A 116 -9.89 6.60 -7.32
CA LYS A 116 -10.93 5.81 -8.00
C LYS A 116 -10.63 4.29 -7.97
N PHE A 117 -9.92 3.84 -6.93
CA PHE A 117 -9.68 2.45 -6.67
C PHE A 117 -10.93 1.78 -6.10
N THR A 118 -11.07 0.48 -6.34
CA THR A 118 -12.13 -0.33 -5.72
C THR A 118 -11.59 -0.94 -4.44
N VAL A 119 -12.38 -0.87 -3.35
CA VAL A 119 -12.02 -1.44 -2.05
C VAL A 119 -12.96 -2.58 -1.71
N GLU A 120 -12.39 -3.74 -1.43
CA GLU A 120 -13.13 -4.95 -1.05
C GLU A 120 -12.66 -5.42 0.32
N THR A 121 -13.58 -5.66 1.26
CA THR A 121 -13.24 -6.26 2.54
C THR A 121 -13.04 -7.75 2.37
N VAL A 122 -11.86 -8.24 2.71
CA VAL A 122 -11.48 -9.66 2.60
C VAL A 122 -11.79 -10.39 3.91
N ASP A 123 -11.41 -9.78 5.03
CA ASP A 123 -11.58 -10.36 6.36
C ASP A 123 -11.76 -9.27 7.40
N SER A 124 -12.54 -9.57 8.45
CA SER A 124 -12.71 -8.63 9.57
C SER A 124 -12.96 -9.41 10.87
N VAL A 125 -12.31 -8.96 11.92
CA VAL A 125 -12.47 -9.51 13.27
C VAL A 125 -12.95 -8.38 14.17
N ASP A 126 -14.12 -8.57 14.76
CA ASP A 126 -14.73 -7.60 15.64
C ASP A 126 -13.94 -7.43 16.95
N GLY A 127 -14.00 -6.24 17.54
CA GLY A 127 -13.50 -5.97 18.87
C GLY A 127 -14.41 -6.60 19.95
N GLU A 128 -13.90 -6.73 21.17
CA GLU A 128 -14.64 -7.37 22.27
C GLU A 128 -15.89 -6.58 22.68
N GLU A 129 -15.82 -5.26 22.70
CA GLU A 129 -16.95 -4.37 23.10
C GLU A 129 -17.43 -3.54 21.90
N THR A 130 -16.52 -2.98 21.14
CA THR A 130 -16.81 -2.14 19.98
C THR A 130 -15.61 -2.05 19.04
N GLY A 131 -15.84 -1.62 17.81
CA GLY A 131 -14.80 -1.45 16.83
C GLY A 131 -14.32 -2.77 16.22
N LEU A 132 -13.15 -2.74 15.57
CA LEU A 132 -12.55 -3.88 14.91
C LEU A 132 -11.19 -4.21 15.57
N LYS A 133 -10.96 -5.48 15.87
CA LYS A 133 -9.67 -5.98 16.33
C LYS A 133 -8.67 -6.09 15.17
N ALA A 134 -9.15 -6.54 14.03
CA ALA A 134 -8.37 -6.59 12.80
C ALA A 134 -9.29 -6.47 11.58
N VAL A 135 -8.77 -5.91 10.49
CA VAL A 135 -9.45 -5.88 9.21
C VAL A 135 -8.44 -5.97 8.09
N THR A 136 -8.75 -6.74 7.06
CA THR A 136 -7.98 -6.82 5.83
C THR A 136 -8.86 -6.41 4.66
N VAL A 137 -8.42 -5.39 3.93
CA VAL A 137 -9.07 -4.94 2.70
C VAL A 137 -8.16 -5.11 1.51
N LYS A 138 -8.73 -5.46 0.37
CA LYS A 138 -8.05 -5.47 -0.92
C LYS A 138 -8.37 -4.17 -1.64
N ILE A 139 -7.34 -3.42 -2.01
CA ILE A 139 -7.47 -2.19 -2.80
C ILE A 139 -7.05 -2.52 -4.21
N CYS A 140 -8.03 -2.54 -5.13
CA CYS A 140 -7.85 -2.90 -6.52
C CYS A 140 -7.66 -1.65 -7.37
N GLY A 141 -6.53 -1.57 -8.07
CA GLY A 141 -6.21 -0.49 -8.99
C GLY A 141 -4.73 -0.48 -9.36
N ILE A 142 -4.42 0.11 -10.51
CA ILE A 142 -3.05 0.23 -10.98
C ILE A 142 -2.29 1.21 -10.07
N GLY A 143 -1.20 0.73 -9.46
CA GLY A 143 -0.39 1.54 -8.57
C GLY A 143 -0.89 1.63 -7.13
N ALA A 144 -1.92 0.88 -6.75
CA ALA A 144 -2.49 0.93 -5.40
C ALA A 144 -1.44 0.58 -4.33
N TYR A 145 -0.59 -0.42 -4.59
CA TYR A 145 0.49 -0.78 -3.69
C TYR A 145 1.54 0.34 -3.57
N GLY A 146 1.98 0.91 -4.68
CA GLY A 146 2.97 1.98 -4.69
C GLY A 146 2.56 3.18 -3.84
N TRP A 147 1.27 3.55 -3.87
CA TRP A 147 0.72 4.61 -3.03
C TRP A 147 0.57 4.20 -1.57
N ALA A 148 0.11 2.98 -1.29
CA ALA A 148 -0.23 2.55 0.06
C ALA A 148 0.97 2.03 0.87
N ARG A 149 2.04 1.54 0.23
CA ARG A 149 3.18 0.88 0.92
C ARG A 149 3.86 1.74 1.98
N THR A 150 3.88 3.05 1.78
CA THR A 150 4.50 4.00 2.71
C THR A 150 3.71 4.19 4.00
N GLU A 151 2.46 3.73 4.04
CA GLU A 151 1.59 3.75 5.20
C GLU A 151 1.86 2.57 6.17
N SER A 152 2.69 1.59 5.76
CA SER A 152 3.05 0.47 6.63
C SER A 152 3.78 0.96 7.87
N GLY A 153 3.25 0.64 9.04
CA GLY A 153 3.84 1.05 10.31
C GLY A 153 2.83 1.14 11.44
N ILE A 154 3.24 1.82 12.52
CA ILE A 154 2.42 2.02 13.71
C ILE A 154 1.78 3.40 13.68
N HIS A 155 0.46 3.42 13.68
CA HIS A 155 -0.37 4.62 13.69
C HIS A 155 -0.82 4.96 15.10
N ARG A 156 -0.53 6.18 15.53
CA ARG A 156 -0.84 6.68 16.87
C ARG A 156 -2.02 7.63 16.84
N LEU A 157 -3.01 7.36 17.70
CA LEU A 157 -4.13 8.27 17.99
C LEU A 157 -3.95 8.88 19.37
N VAL A 158 -4.10 10.19 19.49
CA VAL A 158 -4.15 10.91 20.76
C VAL A 158 -5.39 11.79 20.76
N ARG A 159 -6.38 11.42 21.60
CA ARG A 159 -7.60 12.18 21.73
C ARG A 159 -8.20 12.05 23.15
N ILE A 160 -9.21 12.84 23.47
CA ILE A 160 -10.08 12.58 24.61
C ILE A 160 -10.95 11.38 24.23
N SER A 161 -10.89 10.31 25.05
CA SER A 161 -11.61 9.08 24.76
C SER A 161 -13.12 9.26 24.93
N PRO A 162 -13.95 8.88 23.93
CA PRO A 162 -15.39 8.85 24.11
C PRO A 162 -15.87 7.69 25.00
N PHE A 163 -15.00 6.73 25.30
CA PHE A 163 -15.28 5.55 26.12
C PHE A 163 -14.90 5.75 27.60
N ASP A 164 -14.19 6.84 27.93
CA ASP A 164 -13.79 7.16 29.30
C ASP A 164 -14.75 8.20 29.91
N HIS A 165 -15.50 7.79 30.93
CA HIS A 165 -16.39 8.67 31.67
C HIS A 165 -15.69 9.88 32.31
N ALA A 166 -14.38 9.76 32.60
CA ALA A 166 -13.57 10.84 33.15
C ALA A 166 -13.05 11.82 32.10
N ALA A 167 -13.40 11.63 30.82
CA ALA A 167 -12.98 12.45 29.67
C ALA A 167 -11.46 12.71 29.64
N LYS A 168 -10.65 11.71 29.98
CA LYS A 168 -9.19 11.82 29.97
C LYS A 168 -8.64 11.64 28.56
N ARG A 169 -7.45 12.22 28.35
CA ARG A 169 -6.68 12.03 27.12
C ARG A 169 -6.05 10.65 27.10
N HIS A 170 -6.37 9.86 26.08
CA HIS A 170 -5.81 8.54 25.84
C HIS A 170 -4.89 8.53 24.62
N THR A 171 -3.98 7.58 24.62
CA THR A 171 -3.11 7.29 23.49
C THR A 171 -3.31 5.84 23.09
N SER A 172 -3.66 5.62 21.83
CA SER A 172 -3.93 4.29 21.27
C SER A 172 -3.12 4.06 20.01
N PHE A 173 -2.82 2.82 19.73
CA PHE A 173 -2.00 2.42 18.61
C PHE A 173 -2.73 1.39 17.74
N ALA A 174 -2.48 1.47 16.44
CA ALA A 174 -2.86 0.44 15.48
C ALA A 174 -1.69 0.19 14.53
N SER A 175 -1.51 -1.06 14.10
CA SER A 175 -0.53 -1.39 13.06
C SER A 175 -1.22 -1.46 11.71
N VAL A 176 -0.60 -0.86 10.71
CA VAL A 176 -0.99 -0.97 9.30
C VAL A 176 0.10 -1.75 8.58
N GLU A 177 -0.29 -2.77 7.83
CA GLU A 177 0.57 -3.59 7.02
C GLU A 177 0.03 -3.59 5.60
N VAL A 178 0.89 -3.29 4.63
CA VAL A 178 0.52 -3.26 3.21
C VAL A 178 1.37 -4.27 2.46
N SER A 179 0.71 -5.19 1.74
CA SER A 179 1.36 -6.19 0.91
C SER A 179 0.80 -6.15 -0.53
N PRO A 180 1.64 -6.37 -1.55
CA PRO A 180 1.18 -6.39 -2.93
C PRO A 180 0.34 -7.65 -3.22
N VAL A 181 -0.61 -7.52 -4.14
CA VAL A 181 -1.24 -8.68 -4.75
C VAL A 181 -0.28 -9.22 -5.81
N VAL A 182 0.17 -10.45 -5.64
CA VAL A 182 1.06 -11.13 -6.57
C VAL A 182 0.24 -12.17 -7.33
N ASP A 183 0.16 -12.02 -8.64
CA ASP A 183 -0.62 -12.91 -9.52
C ASP A 183 0.15 -14.17 -9.93
N HIS A 184 1.46 -14.23 -9.64
CA HIS A 184 2.30 -15.37 -9.98
C HIS A 184 2.60 -16.21 -8.74
N GLU A 185 2.27 -17.49 -8.80
CA GLU A 185 2.78 -18.48 -7.87
C GLU A 185 4.30 -18.60 -8.12
N ILE A 186 5.08 -18.15 -7.16
CA ILE A 186 6.53 -18.36 -7.19
C ILE A 186 6.76 -19.81 -6.73
N ASP A 187 6.93 -20.72 -7.68
CA ASP A 187 7.28 -22.12 -7.40
C ASP A 187 8.74 -22.19 -6.90
N ILE A 188 8.90 -22.06 -5.58
CA ILE A 188 10.21 -22.20 -4.95
C ILE A 188 10.50 -23.66 -4.70
N LYS A 189 11.34 -24.27 -5.53
CA LYS A 189 11.84 -25.64 -5.33
C LYS A 189 13.00 -25.64 -4.36
N ILE A 190 12.74 -26.01 -3.12
CA ILE A 190 13.79 -26.20 -2.11
C ILE A 190 14.35 -27.61 -2.29
N LEU A 191 15.60 -27.71 -2.76
CA LEU A 191 16.29 -29.00 -2.92
C LEU A 191 16.97 -29.38 -1.60
N GLU A 192 17.03 -30.66 -1.28
CA GLU A 192 17.70 -31.15 -0.05
C GLU A 192 19.15 -30.70 0.07
N LYS A 193 19.86 -30.56 -1.08
CA LYS A 193 21.24 -30.06 -1.13
C LYS A 193 21.38 -28.60 -0.67
N ASP A 194 20.28 -27.82 -0.71
CA ASP A 194 20.24 -26.41 -0.33
C ASP A 194 19.90 -26.22 1.16
N LEU A 195 19.66 -27.34 1.84
CA LEU A 195 19.33 -27.38 3.26
C LEU A 195 20.41 -28.12 4.05
N ARG A 196 20.88 -27.50 5.11
CA ARG A 196 21.63 -28.18 6.17
C ARG A 196 20.68 -28.44 7.33
N ILE A 197 20.54 -29.71 7.67
CA ILE A 197 19.67 -30.16 8.76
C ILE A 197 20.57 -30.69 9.86
N ASP A 198 20.59 -30.00 11.02
CA ASP A 198 21.34 -30.44 12.20
C ASP A 198 20.33 -30.90 13.26
N THR A 199 20.56 -32.09 13.78
CA THR A 199 19.84 -32.60 14.98
C THR A 199 20.70 -32.40 16.21
N TYR A 200 20.09 -31.98 17.31
CA TYR A 200 20.82 -31.76 18.56
C TYR A 200 19.91 -31.97 19.77
N ARG A 201 20.50 -32.06 20.96
CA ARG A 201 19.74 -32.19 22.21
C ARG A 201 19.12 -30.87 22.59
N ALA A 202 17.79 -30.89 22.79
CA ALA A 202 17.10 -29.69 23.24
C ALA A 202 17.55 -29.30 24.64
N SER A 203 18.00 -28.04 24.82
CA SER A 203 18.33 -27.46 26.11
C SER A 203 17.12 -26.68 26.62
N GLY A 204 16.37 -27.24 27.55
CA GLY A 204 15.18 -26.60 28.14
C GLY A 204 14.73 -27.30 29.41
N ALA A 205 13.80 -26.67 30.13
CA ALA A 205 13.14 -27.29 31.26
C ALA A 205 12.29 -28.49 30.78
N GLY A 206 12.73 -29.71 31.11
CA GLY A 206 12.06 -30.94 30.72
C GLY A 206 12.69 -32.14 31.40
N GLY A 207 12.01 -33.28 31.39
CA GLY A 207 12.47 -34.53 32.04
C GLY A 207 13.71 -35.14 31.38
N GLN A 208 14.16 -36.30 31.88
CA GLN A 208 15.36 -36.99 31.41
C GLN A 208 15.42 -37.27 29.91
N HIS A 209 14.25 -37.40 29.24
CA HIS A 209 14.16 -37.67 27.81
C HIS A 209 14.68 -36.51 26.98
N VAL A 210 14.34 -35.25 27.33
CA VAL A 210 14.74 -34.03 26.61
C VAL A 210 16.27 -33.86 26.59
N ASN A 211 16.94 -34.27 27.64
CA ASN A 211 18.39 -34.13 27.78
C ASN A 211 19.21 -35.32 27.24
N LYS A 212 18.54 -36.43 26.91
CA LYS A 212 19.21 -37.66 26.43
C LYS A 212 19.04 -37.88 24.91
N THR A 213 17.97 -37.39 24.33
CA THR A 213 17.64 -37.61 22.91
C THR A 213 17.90 -36.37 22.07
N GLU A 214 18.36 -36.53 20.84
CA GLU A 214 18.55 -35.47 19.85
C GLU A 214 17.21 -35.15 19.17
N SER A 215 16.28 -34.59 19.94
CA SER A 215 14.90 -34.31 19.51
C SER A 215 14.71 -32.92 18.92
N ALA A 216 15.70 -32.03 19.02
CA ALA A 216 15.67 -30.71 18.41
C ALA A 216 16.26 -30.76 17.01
N VAL A 217 15.57 -30.15 16.06
CA VAL A 217 15.99 -30.05 14.65
C VAL A 217 16.18 -28.60 14.27
N ARG A 218 17.33 -28.30 13.68
CA ARG A 218 17.67 -26.98 13.14
C ARG A 218 17.88 -27.10 11.63
N LYS A 219 17.20 -26.28 10.88
CA LYS A 219 17.33 -26.20 9.43
C LYS A 219 17.97 -24.87 9.04
N PHE A 220 19.03 -24.91 8.26
CA PHE A 220 19.68 -23.74 7.67
C PHE A 220 19.49 -23.78 6.16
N SER A 221 19.14 -22.64 5.57
CA SER A 221 19.27 -22.46 4.15
C SER A 221 20.74 -22.18 3.79
N CYS A 222 21.30 -22.94 2.86
CA CYS A 222 22.65 -22.73 2.36
C CYS A 222 22.70 -21.67 1.23
N TYR A 223 21.55 -21.09 0.88
CA TYR A 223 21.51 -19.99 -0.06
C TYR A 223 22.00 -18.70 0.60
N PRO A 224 22.96 -17.97 -0.02
CA PRO A 224 23.28 -16.62 0.40
C PRO A 224 22.04 -15.74 0.22
N HIS A 225 21.67 -15.05 1.27
CA HIS A 225 20.60 -14.05 1.22
C HIS A 225 20.93 -12.99 0.16
N PHE A 226 20.03 -12.81 -0.80
CA PHE A 226 20.01 -11.65 -1.66
C PHE A 226 19.40 -10.48 -0.92
#